data_c9d7a8d8b7c8e16b66cce1533044a0a4
#
_entry.id   c9d7a8d8b7c8e16b66cce1533044a0a4
#
_cell.length_a   1.000
_cell.length_b   1.000
_cell.length_c   1.000
_cell.angle_alpha   90.00
_cell.angle_beta   90.00
_cell.angle_gamma   90.00
#
_symmetry.space_group_name_H-M   'P 1'
#
loop_
_entity.id
_entity.type
_entity.pdbx_description
1 polymer ?
#
loop_
_entity_poly.entity_id
_entity_poly.type
_entity_poly.pdbx_seq_one_letter_code
_entity_poly.pdbx_strand_id
1 'polypeptide(L)'
;MLEGKELILATKPFAKEIRWKSWFHTIIAFSLLIAFLLGTYFSPNIAGRIICSFFSAMLLSRVFIIFHDFQHHTILHKSFLAEILFTIFGIYMITPPSIWKRSHDHHHNNNAKLYSASIGSYPIMTRQKFMEASKNERFFYLAVRHPLNMFFAYFTTFIYGMCIQSFLSSFRRHWDSLVVLIIHFAIAVFLFVQFGWLTWFLTFFLPFFISHMLGAYLFYAQHNFPGVVFSNNTDWNYTNAALKSSSYMKMNMFWKWVTANIGYHHIHHLNSRIPFY
;
A
#
# COMPACT_ATOMS: atom_id res chain seq x y z
N MET A 1 -2.24 -28.11 -18.03
CA MET A 1 -1.81 -26.80 -17.46
C MET A 1 -1.66 -27.03 -15.96
N LEU A 2 -0.60 -26.52 -15.32
CA LEU A 2 -0.42 -26.70 -13.88
C LEU A 2 -1.50 -25.91 -13.12
N GLU A 3 -2.08 -26.52 -12.08
CA GLU A 3 -3.15 -25.91 -11.28
C GLU A 3 -2.93 -26.10 -9.78
N GLY A 4 -3.59 -25.30 -8.97
CA GLY A 4 -3.59 -25.44 -7.52
C GLY A 4 -2.19 -25.52 -6.91
N LYS A 5 -1.95 -26.56 -6.12
CA LYS A 5 -0.68 -26.78 -5.40
C LYS A 5 0.52 -26.96 -6.33
N GLU A 6 0.35 -27.59 -7.49
CA GLU A 6 1.43 -27.82 -8.46
C GLU A 6 1.92 -26.50 -9.03
N LEU A 7 1.01 -25.59 -9.38
CA LEU A 7 1.34 -24.26 -9.86
C LEU A 7 2.12 -23.46 -8.82
N ILE A 8 1.69 -23.48 -7.55
CA ILE A 8 2.42 -22.80 -6.45
C ILE A 8 3.81 -23.42 -6.27
N LEU A 9 3.95 -24.75 -6.36
CA LEU A 9 5.23 -25.42 -6.27
C LEU A 9 6.17 -25.03 -7.42
N ALA A 10 5.66 -24.87 -8.64
CA ALA A 10 6.43 -24.44 -9.79
C ALA A 10 7.00 -23.01 -9.62
N THR A 11 6.43 -22.19 -8.77
CA THR A 11 6.96 -20.84 -8.48
C THR A 11 8.08 -20.81 -7.44
N LYS A 12 8.32 -21.91 -6.70
CA LYS A 12 9.35 -21.97 -5.63
C LYS A 12 10.77 -21.55 -6.06
N PRO A 13 11.26 -21.89 -7.26
CA PRO A 13 12.60 -21.44 -7.69
C PRO A 13 12.74 -19.92 -7.73
N PHE A 14 11.65 -19.20 -7.97
CA PHE A 14 11.61 -17.74 -8.04
C PHE A 14 11.40 -17.08 -6.66
N ALA A 15 10.97 -17.83 -5.66
CA ALA A 15 10.72 -17.36 -4.29
C ALA A 15 12.01 -17.36 -3.41
N LYS A 16 13.18 -17.23 -4.04
CA LYS A 16 14.46 -17.21 -3.35
C LYS A 16 15.02 -15.80 -3.31
N GLU A 17 15.18 -15.28 -2.11
CA GLU A 17 15.79 -13.97 -1.92
C GLU A 17 17.27 -13.94 -2.36
N ILE A 18 17.65 -12.87 -3.03
CA ILE A 18 19.04 -12.50 -3.29
C ILE A 18 19.38 -11.32 -2.39
N ARG A 19 19.90 -11.59 -1.18
CA ARG A 19 20.08 -10.65 -0.08
C ARG A 19 20.77 -9.34 -0.48
N TRP A 20 21.83 -9.40 -1.28
CA TRP A 20 22.53 -8.19 -1.72
C TRP A 20 21.68 -7.31 -2.63
N LYS A 21 20.82 -7.91 -3.49
CA LYS A 21 19.86 -7.14 -4.31
C LYS A 21 18.80 -6.46 -3.44
N SER A 22 18.29 -7.18 -2.43
CA SER A 22 17.33 -6.62 -1.48
C SER A 22 17.88 -5.37 -0.81
N TRP A 23 19.10 -5.43 -0.28
CA TRP A 23 19.79 -4.28 0.30
C TRP A 23 20.07 -3.18 -0.71
N PHE A 24 20.56 -3.53 -1.89
CA PHE A 24 20.85 -2.57 -2.97
C PHE A 24 19.61 -1.73 -3.32
N HIS A 25 18.47 -2.37 -3.58
CA HIS A 25 17.23 -1.67 -3.89
C HIS A 25 16.71 -0.83 -2.70
N THR A 26 16.82 -1.35 -1.50
CA THR A 26 16.41 -0.63 -0.28
C THR A 26 17.27 0.61 -0.07
N ILE A 27 18.60 0.47 -0.07
CA ILE A 27 19.53 1.58 0.14
C ILE A 27 19.35 2.65 -0.94
N ILE A 28 19.28 2.27 -2.22
CA ILE A 28 19.07 3.25 -3.31
C ILE A 28 17.75 3.98 -3.13
N ALA A 29 16.66 3.28 -2.80
CA ALA A 29 15.35 3.92 -2.66
C ALA A 29 15.34 4.92 -1.49
N PHE A 30 15.92 4.57 -0.34
CA PHE A 30 16.03 5.49 0.81
C PHE A 30 16.99 6.64 0.54
N SER A 31 18.15 6.38 -0.08
CA SER A 31 19.12 7.44 -0.41
C SER A 31 18.55 8.46 -1.38
N LEU A 32 17.85 8.01 -2.42
CA LEU A 32 17.16 8.90 -3.35
C LEU A 32 16.02 9.67 -2.66
N LEU A 33 15.24 9.02 -1.79
CA LEU A 33 14.19 9.70 -1.02
C LEU A 33 14.78 10.83 -0.18
N ILE A 34 15.84 10.57 0.56
CA ILE A 34 16.53 11.57 1.35
C ILE A 34 17.09 12.69 0.46
N ALA A 35 17.73 12.34 -0.65
CA ALA A 35 18.29 13.33 -1.59
C ALA A 35 17.21 14.26 -2.18
N PHE A 36 16.06 13.72 -2.56
CA PHE A 36 14.96 14.56 -3.09
C PHE A 36 14.26 15.36 -1.99
N LEU A 37 14.12 14.85 -0.77
CA LEU A 37 13.61 15.62 0.36
C LEU A 37 14.56 16.78 0.70
N LEU A 38 15.88 16.56 0.71
CA LEU A 38 16.88 17.62 0.84
C LEU A 38 16.82 18.57 -0.33
N GLY A 39 16.71 18.08 -1.56
CA GLY A 39 16.53 18.88 -2.75
C GLY A 39 15.27 19.75 -2.69
N THR A 40 14.18 19.26 -2.12
CA THR A 40 12.96 20.05 -1.88
C THR A 40 13.22 21.22 -0.93
N TYR A 41 14.07 21.04 0.07
CA TYR A 41 14.42 22.09 1.04
C TYR A 41 15.45 23.08 0.48
N PHE A 42 16.54 22.56 -0.09
CA PHE A 42 17.71 23.37 -0.48
C PHE A 42 17.65 23.95 -1.90
N SER A 43 16.73 23.52 -2.75
CA SER A 43 16.64 24.07 -4.11
C SER A 43 16.37 25.58 -4.07
N PRO A 44 17.15 26.40 -4.83
CA PRO A 44 17.07 27.87 -4.78
C PRO A 44 15.78 28.42 -5.42
N ASN A 45 15.10 27.65 -6.25
CA ASN A 45 13.89 28.08 -6.93
C ASN A 45 12.71 27.16 -6.69
N ILE A 46 11.50 27.69 -6.80
CA ILE A 46 10.26 26.97 -6.51
C ILE A 46 10.02 25.79 -7.47
N ALA A 47 10.42 25.91 -8.73
CA ALA A 47 10.25 24.82 -9.71
C ALA A 47 11.07 23.59 -9.31
N GLY A 48 12.33 23.76 -8.94
CA GLY A 48 13.18 22.69 -8.42
C GLY A 48 12.60 22.06 -7.15
N ARG A 49 12.07 22.88 -6.22
CA ARG A 49 11.39 22.39 -5.00
C ARG A 49 10.17 21.53 -5.33
N ILE A 50 9.33 21.96 -6.27
CA ILE A 50 8.14 21.19 -6.70
C ILE A 50 8.55 19.88 -7.37
N ILE A 51 9.54 19.89 -8.26
CA ILE A 51 10.05 18.70 -8.93
C ILE A 51 10.59 17.70 -7.90
N CYS A 52 11.41 18.15 -6.97
CA CYS A 52 11.95 17.30 -5.91
C CYS A 52 10.84 16.74 -5.01
N SER A 53 9.84 17.54 -4.66
CA SER A 53 8.66 17.10 -3.90
C SER A 53 7.88 15.99 -4.62
N PHE A 54 7.66 16.15 -5.92
CA PHE A 54 7.00 15.14 -6.75
C PHE A 54 7.78 13.82 -6.77
N PHE A 55 9.11 13.87 -6.99
CA PHE A 55 9.94 12.68 -6.94
C PHE A 55 10.03 12.06 -5.54
N SER A 56 9.97 12.87 -4.48
CA SER A 56 9.85 12.36 -3.10
C SER A 56 8.57 11.51 -2.93
N ALA A 57 7.44 11.95 -3.50
CA ALA A 57 6.20 11.18 -3.48
C ALA A 57 6.34 9.82 -4.21
N MET A 58 6.97 9.82 -5.38
CA MET A 58 7.23 8.58 -6.14
C MET A 58 8.14 7.63 -5.36
N LEU A 59 9.13 8.16 -4.66
CA LEU A 59 10.05 7.38 -3.85
C LEU A 59 9.41 6.86 -2.55
N LEU A 60 8.53 7.63 -1.92
CA LEU A 60 7.70 7.12 -0.82
C LEU A 60 6.87 5.92 -1.26
N SER A 61 6.25 5.99 -2.44
CA SER A 61 5.50 4.87 -3.01
C SER A 61 6.41 3.67 -3.28
N ARG A 62 7.61 3.88 -3.83
CA ARG A 62 8.57 2.81 -4.06
C ARG A 62 9.03 2.14 -2.77
N VAL A 63 9.44 2.92 -1.78
CA VAL A 63 9.87 2.38 -0.47
C VAL A 63 8.72 1.65 0.20
N PHE A 64 7.48 2.12 0.03
CA PHE A 64 6.30 1.45 0.57
C PHE A 64 6.11 0.04 -0.03
N ILE A 65 6.35 -0.15 -1.33
CA ILE A 65 6.22 -1.48 -1.93
C ILE A 65 7.40 -2.38 -1.55
N ILE A 66 8.60 -1.85 -1.34
CA ILE A 66 9.72 -2.59 -0.75
C ILE A 66 9.41 -3.00 0.70
N PHE A 67 8.83 -2.08 1.50
CA PHE A 67 8.32 -2.37 2.86
C PHE A 67 7.24 -3.45 2.83
N HIS A 68 6.32 -3.41 1.88
CA HIS A 68 5.28 -4.41 1.68
C HIS A 68 5.88 -5.82 1.46
N ASP A 69 6.89 -5.96 0.59
CA ASP A 69 7.60 -7.23 0.38
C ASP A 69 8.35 -7.69 1.64
N PHE A 70 8.94 -6.75 2.40
CA PHE A 70 9.53 -7.05 3.71
C PHE A 70 8.48 -7.62 4.68
N GLN A 71 7.27 -7.08 4.72
CA GLN A 71 6.18 -7.57 5.58
C GLN A 71 5.70 -8.98 5.20
N HIS A 72 5.84 -9.38 3.93
CA HIS A 72 5.63 -10.76 3.47
C HIS A 72 6.79 -11.71 3.80
N HIS A 73 7.84 -11.21 4.46
CA HIS A 73 9.08 -11.96 4.68
C HIS A 73 9.74 -12.45 3.39
N THR A 74 9.51 -11.75 2.30
CA THR A 74 10.05 -12.03 0.97
C THR A 74 11.50 -11.60 0.85
N ILE A 75 11.80 -10.43 1.44
CA ILE A 75 13.13 -9.81 1.44
C ILE A 75 13.56 -9.47 2.87
N LEU A 76 14.87 -9.47 3.11
CA LEU A 76 15.54 -9.04 4.35
C LEU A 76 15.00 -9.70 5.62
N HIS A 77 14.36 -10.86 5.50
CA HIS A 77 13.84 -11.62 6.63
C HIS A 77 14.94 -11.93 7.65
N LYS A 78 14.63 -11.82 8.95
CA LYS A 78 15.58 -11.99 10.06
C LYS A 78 16.73 -10.98 10.08
N SER A 79 16.61 -9.84 9.42
CA SER A 79 17.59 -8.75 9.52
C SER A 79 17.11 -7.74 10.56
N PHE A 80 17.82 -7.63 11.67
CA PHE A 80 17.54 -6.66 12.74
C PHE A 80 17.54 -5.21 12.22
N LEU A 81 18.51 -4.88 11.36
CA LEU A 81 18.59 -3.53 10.77
C LEU A 81 17.39 -3.24 9.86
N ALA A 82 16.95 -4.21 9.07
CA ALA A 82 15.75 -4.04 8.23
C ALA A 82 14.48 -3.91 9.08
N GLU A 83 14.37 -4.64 10.18
CA GLU A 83 13.24 -4.54 11.11
C GLU A 83 13.13 -3.13 11.69
N ILE A 84 14.23 -2.54 12.18
CA ILE A 84 14.24 -1.16 12.67
C ILE A 84 13.86 -0.18 11.57
N LEU A 85 14.53 -0.28 10.39
CA LEU A 85 14.34 0.63 9.28
C LEU A 85 12.89 0.64 8.81
N PHE A 86 12.30 -0.54 8.59
CA PHE A 86 10.94 -0.66 8.06
C PHE A 86 9.87 -0.43 9.14
N THR A 87 10.15 -0.67 10.43
CA THR A 87 9.25 -0.26 11.50
C THR A 87 9.13 1.27 11.56
N ILE A 88 10.26 1.99 11.54
CA ILE A 88 10.27 3.45 11.49
C ILE A 88 9.57 3.96 10.24
N PHE A 89 9.83 3.35 9.09
CA PHE A 89 9.18 3.74 7.84
C PHE A 89 7.67 3.48 7.86
N GLY A 90 7.22 2.35 8.40
CA GLY A 90 5.79 2.04 8.55
C GLY A 90 5.06 3.05 9.44
N ILE A 91 5.67 3.44 10.57
CA ILE A 91 5.15 4.51 11.44
C ILE A 91 5.08 5.83 10.66
N TYR A 92 6.14 6.18 9.95
CA TYR A 92 6.20 7.39 9.13
C TYR A 92 5.10 7.40 8.05
N MET A 93 4.82 6.27 7.40
CA MET A 93 3.80 6.11 6.35
C MET A 93 2.38 5.89 6.87
N ILE A 94 2.10 6.13 8.14
CA ILE A 94 0.77 5.97 8.76
C ILE A 94 0.21 4.55 8.57
N THR A 95 1.06 3.55 8.72
CA THR A 95 0.70 2.12 8.63
C THR A 95 0.94 1.42 9.95
N PRO A 96 0.00 1.54 10.92
CA PRO A 96 0.15 0.93 12.24
C PRO A 96 0.31 -0.59 12.14
N PRO A 97 1.33 -1.18 12.79
CA PRO A 97 1.61 -2.61 12.70
C PRO A 97 0.43 -3.51 13.07
N SER A 98 -0.35 -3.13 14.08
CA SER A 98 -1.47 -3.93 14.58
C SER A 98 -2.61 -4.10 13.57
N ILE A 99 -2.77 -3.19 12.64
CA ILE A 99 -3.86 -3.23 11.67
C ILE A 99 -3.37 -3.53 10.26
N TRP A 100 -2.30 -2.85 9.80
CA TRP A 100 -1.89 -2.93 8.40
C TRP A 100 -1.53 -4.37 7.99
N LYS A 101 -0.57 -5.00 8.69
CA LYS A 101 -0.13 -6.35 8.36
C LYS A 101 -1.29 -7.37 8.42
N ARG A 102 -2.10 -7.29 9.46
CA ARG A 102 -3.22 -8.22 9.65
C ARG A 102 -4.29 -8.06 8.57
N SER A 103 -4.65 -6.82 8.21
CA SER A 103 -5.63 -6.57 7.14
C SER A 103 -5.09 -7.01 5.79
N HIS A 104 -3.79 -6.84 5.57
CA HIS A 104 -3.12 -7.24 4.34
C HIS A 104 -2.98 -8.76 4.22
N ASP A 105 -2.59 -9.45 5.28
CA ASP A 105 -2.57 -10.91 5.33
C ASP A 105 -3.98 -11.50 5.12
N HIS A 106 -5.01 -10.88 5.71
CA HIS A 106 -6.41 -11.28 5.48
C HIS A 106 -6.81 -11.09 4.01
N HIS A 107 -6.42 -9.97 3.41
CA HIS A 107 -6.65 -9.69 1.99
C HIS A 107 -6.04 -10.78 1.09
N HIS A 108 -4.78 -11.16 1.30
CA HIS A 108 -4.14 -12.24 0.53
C HIS A 108 -4.87 -13.57 0.65
N ASN A 109 -5.32 -13.91 1.86
CA ASN A 109 -5.99 -15.19 2.13
C ASN A 109 -7.46 -15.24 1.69
N ASN A 110 -8.06 -14.08 1.39
CA ASN A 110 -9.48 -13.97 1.04
C ASN A 110 -9.72 -13.09 -0.19
N ASN A 111 -8.71 -12.89 -1.03
CA ASN A 111 -8.84 -12.11 -2.25
C ASN A 111 -10.03 -12.59 -3.10
N ALA A 112 -10.87 -11.64 -3.54
CA ALA A 112 -12.05 -11.88 -4.38
C ALA A 112 -13.10 -12.84 -3.81
N LYS A 113 -13.06 -13.12 -2.51
CA LYS A 113 -14.05 -13.91 -1.81
C LYS A 113 -15.22 -13.00 -1.40
N LEU A 114 -16.40 -13.27 -1.93
CA LEU A 114 -17.61 -12.51 -1.57
C LEU A 114 -17.86 -12.59 -0.06
N TYR A 115 -18.29 -11.49 0.54
CA TYR A 115 -18.63 -11.33 1.96
C TYR A 115 -17.47 -11.36 2.96
N SER A 116 -16.25 -11.67 2.55
CA SER A 116 -15.08 -11.59 3.43
C SER A 116 -14.00 -10.60 2.95
N ALA A 117 -14.14 -10.09 1.74
CA ALA A 117 -13.15 -9.23 1.08
C ALA A 117 -13.09 -7.79 1.59
N SER A 118 -13.98 -7.36 2.49
CA SER A 118 -14.03 -5.96 2.97
C SER A 118 -12.91 -5.58 3.95
N ILE A 119 -12.21 -6.55 4.52
CA ILE A 119 -11.07 -6.27 5.40
C ILE A 119 -9.80 -6.21 4.55
N GLY A 120 -9.13 -5.04 4.55
CA GLY A 120 -7.93 -4.83 3.75
C GLY A 120 -8.18 -4.75 2.24
N SER A 121 -9.43 -4.49 1.81
CA SER A 121 -9.78 -4.27 0.40
C SER A 121 -10.99 -3.34 0.26
N TYR A 122 -11.23 -2.88 -0.98
CA TYR A 122 -12.45 -2.13 -1.25
C TYR A 122 -13.69 -3.03 -1.14
N PRO A 123 -14.80 -2.55 -0.55
CA PRO A 123 -15.99 -3.36 -0.36
C PRO A 123 -16.58 -3.79 -1.71
N ILE A 124 -17.11 -5.01 -1.75
CA ILE A 124 -17.75 -5.59 -2.93
C ILE A 124 -19.15 -6.05 -2.55
N MET A 125 -20.12 -5.66 -3.35
CA MET A 125 -21.52 -6.11 -3.24
C MET A 125 -21.95 -6.78 -4.54
N THR A 126 -22.71 -7.87 -4.43
CA THR A 126 -23.47 -8.41 -5.57
C THR A 126 -24.55 -7.41 -5.97
N ARG A 127 -25.02 -7.49 -7.23
CA ARG A 127 -26.14 -6.67 -7.68
C ARG A 127 -27.38 -6.84 -6.78
N GLN A 128 -27.69 -8.07 -6.42
CA GLN A 128 -28.82 -8.37 -5.53
C GLN A 128 -28.66 -7.67 -4.18
N LYS A 129 -27.51 -7.87 -3.50
CA LYS A 129 -27.24 -7.24 -2.21
C LYS A 129 -27.28 -5.71 -2.29
N PHE A 130 -26.80 -5.12 -3.39
CA PHE A 130 -26.86 -3.68 -3.59
C PHE A 130 -28.31 -3.18 -3.74
N MET A 131 -29.17 -3.94 -4.41
CA MET A 131 -30.59 -3.58 -4.58
C MET A 131 -31.38 -3.71 -3.28
N GLU A 132 -31.04 -4.68 -2.44
CA GLU A 132 -31.64 -4.92 -1.12
C GLU A 132 -31.12 -3.97 -0.02
N ALA A 133 -29.94 -3.38 -0.22
CA ALA A 133 -29.28 -2.49 0.74
C ALA A 133 -30.07 -1.19 0.94
N SER A 134 -29.98 -0.64 2.15
CA SER A 134 -30.52 0.68 2.48
C SER A 134 -29.87 1.79 1.67
N LYS A 135 -30.52 2.97 1.63
CA LYS A 135 -29.97 4.16 0.95
C LYS A 135 -28.58 4.53 1.50
N ASN A 136 -28.39 4.45 2.82
CA ASN A 136 -27.10 4.77 3.45
C ASN A 136 -26.02 3.76 3.09
N GLU A 137 -26.31 2.46 3.12
CA GLU A 137 -25.33 1.43 2.73
C GLU A 137 -24.91 1.57 1.27
N ARG A 138 -25.87 1.84 0.35
CA ARG A 138 -25.56 2.13 -1.05
C ARG A 138 -24.70 3.37 -1.21
N PHE A 139 -25.02 4.44 -0.49
CA PHE A 139 -24.24 5.67 -0.51
C PHE A 139 -22.80 5.42 -0.03
N PHE A 140 -22.60 4.76 1.12
CA PHE A 140 -21.27 4.43 1.62
C PHE A 140 -20.48 3.51 0.69
N TYR A 141 -21.14 2.51 0.13
CA TYR A 141 -20.53 1.62 -0.87
C TYR A 141 -19.99 2.39 -2.08
N LEU A 142 -20.81 3.28 -2.64
CA LEU A 142 -20.43 4.10 -3.79
C LEU A 142 -19.37 5.14 -3.42
N ALA A 143 -19.51 5.79 -2.26
CA ALA A 143 -18.57 6.80 -1.78
C ALA A 143 -17.16 6.23 -1.58
N VAL A 144 -17.05 5.07 -0.93
CA VAL A 144 -15.73 4.41 -0.72
C VAL A 144 -15.06 4.03 -2.03
N ARG A 145 -15.83 3.67 -3.06
CA ARG A 145 -15.34 3.28 -4.38
C ARG A 145 -15.19 4.46 -5.35
N HIS A 146 -15.62 5.64 -4.96
CA HIS A 146 -15.56 6.83 -5.81
C HIS A 146 -14.12 7.31 -6.04
N PRO A 147 -13.73 7.75 -7.23
CA PRO A 147 -12.38 8.27 -7.51
C PRO A 147 -11.92 9.38 -6.54
N LEU A 148 -12.83 10.24 -6.07
CA LEU A 148 -12.50 11.25 -5.07
C LEU A 148 -12.06 10.64 -3.74
N ASN A 149 -12.61 9.48 -3.32
CA ASN A 149 -12.13 8.81 -2.12
C ASN A 149 -10.67 8.32 -2.30
N MET A 150 -10.31 7.84 -3.49
CA MET A 150 -8.93 7.47 -3.81
C MET A 150 -8.02 8.71 -3.87
N PHE A 151 -8.50 9.80 -4.47
CA PHE A 151 -7.76 11.07 -4.52
C PHE A 151 -7.46 11.60 -3.11
N PHE A 152 -8.45 11.54 -2.21
CA PHE A 152 -8.30 11.96 -0.81
C PHE A 152 -7.89 10.82 0.14
N ALA A 153 -7.33 9.73 -0.36
CA ALA A 153 -7.02 8.54 0.42
C ALA A 153 -6.11 8.79 1.63
N TYR A 154 -5.22 9.77 1.55
CA TYR A 154 -4.43 10.20 2.70
C TYR A 154 -5.32 10.48 3.93
N PHE A 155 -6.41 11.20 3.76
CA PHE A 155 -7.35 11.51 4.85
C PHE A 155 -8.34 10.40 5.11
N THR A 156 -8.97 9.86 4.05
CA THR A 156 -10.12 8.97 4.17
C THR A 156 -9.71 7.53 4.50
N THR A 157 -8.74 7.00 3.78
CA THR A 157 -8.32 5.60 3.93
C THR A 157 -7.28 5.45 5.04
N PHE A 158 -6.25 6.28 5.05
CA PHE A 158 -5.13 6.09 5.96
C PHE A 158 -5.35 6.76 7.32
N ILE A 159 -5.59 8.06 7.38
CA ILE A 159 -5.82 8.73 8.66
C ILE A 159 -7.12 8.24 9.31
N TYR A 160 -8.24 8.34 8.60
CA TYR A 160 -9.52 7.95 9.17
C TYR A 160 -9.69 6.43 9.25
N GLY A 161 -9.65 5.73 8.12
CA GLY A 161 -9.97 4.29 8.06
C GLY A 161 -8.95 3.43 8.80
N MET A 162 -7.67 3.60 8.50
CA MET A 162 -6.62 2.75 9.07
C MET A 162 -6.26 3.13 10.52
N CYS A 163 -6.25 4.42 10.87
CA CYS A 163 -5.85 4.83 12.21
C CYS A 163 -7.04 5.12 13.12
N ILE A 164 -7.88 6.11 12.80
CA ILE A 164 -8.95 6.56 13.71
C ILE A 164 -10.00 5.46 13.90
N GLN A 165 -10.54 4.91 12.81
CA GLN A 165 -11.59 3.89 12.88
C GLN A 165 -11.09 2.61 13.55
N SER A 166 -9.84 2.20 13.28
CA SER A 166 -9.26 1.02 13.92
C SER A 166 -9.07 1.23 15.42
N PHE A 167 -8.55 2.39 15.84
CA PHE A 167 -8.44 2.74 17.25
C PHE A 167 -9.79 2.74 17.96
N LEU A 168 -10.81 3.36 17.37
CA LEU A 168 -12.17 3.40 17.93
C LEU A 168 -12.83 2.02 17.99
N SER A 169 -12.53 1.13 17.03
CA SER A 169 -13.09 -0.21 17.01
C SER A 169 -12.54 -1.11 18.12
N SER A 170 -11.28 -0.93 18.51
CA SER A 170 -10.64 -1.66 19.60
C SER A 170 -9.37 -0.95 20.08
N PHE A 171 -9.52 0.04 20.97
CA PHE A 171 -8.40 0.84 21.47
C PHE A 171 -7.29 0.00 22.13
N ARG A 172 -7.64 -1.07 22.82
CA ARG A 172 -6.65 -1.97 23.46
C ARG A 172 -5.79 -2.70 22.45
N ARG A 173 -6.35 -3.03 21.28
CA ARG A 173 -5.66 -3.78 20.23
C ARG A 173 -4.91 -2.86 19.28
N HIS A 174 -5.45 -1.68 19.02
CA HIS A 174 -4.96 -0.74 18.01
C HIS A 174 -4.49 0.59 18.62
N TRP A 175 -3.92 0.55 19.83
CA TRP A 175 -3.35 1.73 20.50
C TRP A 175 -2.20 2.35 19.70
N ASP A 176 -1.45 1.52 18.95
CA ASP A 176 -0.38 1.95 18.05
C ASP A 176 -0.89 2.85 16.92
N SER A 177 -2.15 2.72 16.50
CA SER A 177 -2.78 3.62 15.53
C SER A 177 -2.83 5.07 16.04
N LEU A 178 -3.14 5.27 17.32
CA LEU A 178 -3.09 6.60 17.94
C LEU A 178 -1.66 7.14 18.04
N VAL A 179 -0.71 6.29 18.43
CA VAL A 179 0.71 6.67 18.54
C VAL A 179 1.25 7.11 17.18
N VAL A 180 0.94 6.35 16.13
CA VAL A 180 1.33 6.68 14.75
C VAL A 180 0.77 8.05 14.34
N LEU A 181 -0.51 8.34 14.65
CA LEU A 181 -1.10 9.65 14.37
C LEU A 181 -0.44 10.79 15.15
N ILE A 182 -0.17 10.57 16.44
CA ILE A 182 0.51 11.58 17.28
C ILE A 182 1.88 11.90 16.69
N ILE A 183 2.68 10.89 16.33
CA ILE A 183 4.00 11.07 15.72
C ILE A 183 3.86 11.80 14.39
N HIS A 184 2.93 11.40 13.54
CA HIS A 184 2.72 12.00 12.23
C HIS A 184 2.38 13.50 12.33
N PHE A 185 1.42 13.85 13.18
CA PHE A 185 1.04 15.25 13.38
C PHE A 185 2.10 16.05 14.12
N ALA A 186 2.85 15.43 15.05
CA ALA A 186 3.98 16.10 15.71
C ALA A 186 5.08 16.48 14.71
N ILE A 187 5.42 15.57 13.78
CA ILE A 187 6.35 15.86 12.67
C ILE A 187 5.79 16.98 11.78
N ALA A 188 4.51 16.93 11.42
CA ALA A 188 3.86 17.95 10.60
C ALA A 188 3.92 19.34 11.26
N VAL A 189 3.57 19.43 12.55
CA VAL A 189 3.61 20.69 13.32
C VAL A 189 5.05 21.18 13.47
N PHE A 190 5.99 20.30 13.80
CA PHE A 190 7.40 20.65 13.90
C PHE A 190 7.93 21.27 12.60
N LEU A 191 7.68 20.62 11.46
CA LEU A 191 8.11 21.13 10.16
C LEU A 191 7.46 22.47 9.81
N PHE A 192 6.18 22.62 10.11
CA PHE A 192 5.45 23.88 9.86
C PHE A 192 6.01 25.03 10.71
N VAL A 193 6.22 24.79 12.00
CA VAL A 193 6.69 25.84 12.94
C VAL A 193 8.15 26.22 12.68
N GLN A 194 9.02 25.23 12.41
CA GLN A 194 10.46 25.48 12.26
C GLN A 194 10.83 25.99 10.84
N PHE A 195 10.13 25.51 9.82
CA PHE A 195 10.55 25.77 8.42
C PHE A 195 9.48 26.49 7.58
N GLY A 196 8.35 26.82 8.17
CA GLY A 196 7.24 27.54 7.53
C GLY A 196 6.37 26.66 6.61
N TRP A 197 5.21 27.22 6.25
CA TRP A 197 4.14 26.50 5.55
C TRP A 197 4.57 25.92 4.19
N LEU A 198 5.39 26.64 3.41
CA LEU A 198 5.79 26.19 2.09
C LEU A 198 6.73 24.98 2.16
N THR A 199 7.68 25.00 3.10
CA THR A 199 8.57 23.88 3.32
C THR A 199 7.80 22.67 3.84
N TRP A 200 6.94 22.84 4.86
CA TRP A 200 6.04 21.80 5.33
C TRP A 200 5.19 21.21 4.19
N PHE A 201 4.57 22.07 3.38
CA PHE A 201 3.71 21.63 2.28
C PHE A 201 4.48 20.78 1.27
N LEU A 202 5.65 21.23 0.81
CA LEU A 202 6.42 20.55 -0.23
C LEU A 202 7.25 19.37 0.26
N THR A 203 7.71 19.36 1.51
CA THR A 203 8.54 18.25 2.01
C THR A 203 7.73 17.16 2.73
N PHE A 204 6.52 17.47 3.18
CA PHE A 204 5.70 16.58 3.96
C PHE A 204 4.31 16.37 3.35
N PHE A 205 3.46 17.37 3.35
CA PHE A 205 2.07 17.21 2.95
C PHE A 205 1.91 16.68 1.52
N LEU A 206 2.50 17.34 0.54
CA LEU A 206 2.34 17.00 -0.88
C LEU A 206 2.91 15.61 -1.22
N PRO A 207 4.12 15.22 -0.78
CA PRO A 207 4.62 13.86 -0.98
C PRO A 207 3.74 12.78 -0.36
N PHE A 208 3.25 12.97 0.86
CA PHE A 208 2.32 12.05 1.50
C PHE A 208 1.01 11.95 0.74
N PHE A 209 0.41 13.08 0.41
CA PHE A 209 -0.86 13.14 -0.30
C PHE A 209 -0.79 12.36 -1.63
N ILE A 210 0.23 12.62 -2.45
CA ILE A 210 0.41 11.95 -3.75
C ILE A 210 0.72 10.47 -3.56
N SER A 211 1.59 10.10 -2.63
CA SER A 211 1.96 8.71 -2.40
C SER A 211 0.77 7.87 -1.93
N HIS A 212 -0.05 8.38 -1.01
CA HIS A 212 -1.23 7.67 -0.52
C HIS A 212 -2.35 7.60 -1.58
N MET A 213 -2.53 8.67 -2.36
CA MET A 213 -3.43 8.65 -3.52
C MET A 213 -3.02 7.56 -4.53
N LEU A 214 -1.72 7.50 -4.88
CA LEU A 214 -1.20 6.49 -5.80
C LEU A 214 -1.34 5.08 -5.21
N GLY A 215 -1.04 4.90 -3.93
CA GLY A 215 -1.21 3.61 -3.24
C GLY A 215 -2.65 3.13 -3.26
N ALA A 216 -3.62 4.00 -2.94
CA ALA A 216 -5.04 3.69 -2.98
C ALA A 216 -5.53 3.35 -4.40
N TYR A 217 -5.08 4.10 -5.41
CA TYR A 217 -5.39 3.83 -6.81
C TYR A 217 -4.84 2.46 -7.25
N LEU A 218 -3.57 2.17 -6.98
CA LEU A 218 -2.95 0.88 -7.33
C LEU A 218 -3.72 -0.27 -6.68
N PHE A 219 -4.00 -0.16 -5.38
CA PHE A 219 -4.72 -1.17 -4.64
C PHE A 219 -6.15 -1.39 -5.18
N TYR A 220 -6.86 -0.31 -5.55
CA TYR A 220 -8.16 -0.42 -6.21
C TYR A 220 -8.05 -1.08 -7.58
N ALA A 221 -7.19 -0.55 -8.46
CA ALA A 221 -7.09 -0.98 -9.85
C ALA A 221 -6.60 -2.43 -9.99
N GLN A 222 -5.80 -2.90 -9.02
CA GLN A 222 -5.29 -4.27 -9.01
C GLN A 222 -6.35 -5.34 -8.75
N HIS A 223 -7.48 -4.97 -8.13
CA HIS A 223 -8.57 -5.88 -7.78
C HIS A 223 -9.94 -5.50 -8.34
N ASN A 224 -10.05 -4.37 -9.05
CA ASN A 224 -11.30 -3.86 -9.61
C ASN A 224 -11.09 -3.47 -11.07
N PHE A 225 -10.99 -4.45 -11.94
CA PHE A 225 -10.77 -4.30 -13.39
C PHE A 225 -11.84 -5.03 -14.18
N PRO A 226 -12.06 -4.70 -15.47
CA PRO A 226 -13.00 -5.44 -16.30
C PRO A 226 -12.65 -6.93 -16.38
N GLY A 227 -13.64 -7.79 -16.12
CA GLY A 227 -13.45 -9.25 -16.15
C GLY A 227 -12.95 -9.87 -14.82
N VAL A 228 -12.79 -9.07 -13.75
CA VAL A 228 -12.50 -9.62 -12.41
C VAL A 228 -13.58 -10.61 -11.97
N VAL A 229 -13.18 -11.74 -11.40
CA VAL A 229 -14.06 -12.81 -10.96
C VAL A 229 -14.14 -12.84 -9.44
N PHE A 230 -15.35 -12.79 -8.88
CA PHE A 230 -15.62 -12.96 -7.46
C PHE A 230 -16.31 -14.28 -7.22
N SER A 231 -15.89 -15.01 -6.18
CA SER A 231 -16.42 -16.33 -5.87
C SER A 231 -17.12 -16.37 -4.51
N ASN A 232 -18.12 -17.21 -4.39
CA ASN A 232 -18.71 -17.58 -3.10
C ASN A 232 -17.73 -18.42 -2.27
N ASN A 233 -18.02 -18.59 -0.99
CA ASN A 233 -17.18 -19.38 -0.08
C ASN A 233 -16.97 -20.83 -0.52
N THR A 234 -17.98 -21.43 -1.18
CA THR A 234 -17.93 -22.83 -1.65
C THR A 234 -17.05 -23.03 -2.88
N ASP A 235 -17.02 -22.02 -3.76
CA ASP A 235 -16.37 -22.13 -5.07
C ASP A 235 -15.01 -21.40 -5.10
N TRP A 236 -14.67 -20.78 -3.99
CA TRP A 236 -13.44 -20.03 -3.87
C TRP A 236 -12.20 -20.92 -3.89
N ASN A 237 -11.26 -20.59 -4.74
CA ASN A 237 -9.96 -21.25 -4.85
C ASN A 237 -8.84 -20.21 -4.87
N TYR A 238 -7.82 -20.41 -4.05
CA TYR A 238 -6.70 -19.49 -3.88
C TYR A 238 -5.99 -19.16 -5.20
N THR A 239 -5.64 -20.18 -5.99
CA THR A 239 -4.91 -19.97 -7.26
C THR A 239 -5.78 -19.29 -8.32
N ASN A 240 -7.07 -19.63 -8.38
CA ASN A 240 -8.01 -18.95 -9.26
C ASN A 240 -8.21 -17.49 -8.85
N ALA A 241 -8.35 -17.20 -7.56
CA ALA A 241 -8.44 -15.85 -7.04
C ALA A 241 -7.18 -15.02 -7.35
N ALA A 242 -5.99 -15.61 -7.18
CA ALA A 242 -4.74 -14.96 -7.54
C ALA A 242 -4.65 -14.61 -9.03
N LEU A 243 -5.03 -15.54 -9.92
CA LEU A 243 -4.83 -15.38 -11.36
C LEU A 243 -5.95 -14.61 -12.07
N LYS A 244 -7.21 -14.75 -11.58
CA LYS A 244 -8.41 -14.17 -12.25
C LYS A 244 -8.93 -12.92 -11.57
N SER A 245 -8.47 -12.65 -10.34
CA SER A 245 -8.99 -11.55 -9.53
C SER A 245 -7.91 -10.61 -9.00
N SER A 246 -6.68 -10.80 -9.48
CA SER A 246 -5.59 -9.84 -9.34
C SER A 246 -5.03 -9.53 -10.73
N SER A 247 -4.73 -8.27 -10.98
CA SER A 247 -4.41 -7.80 -12.34
C SER A 247 -2.93 -7.99 -12.71
N TYR A 248 -2.69 -7.98 -14.00
CA TYR A 248 -1.43 -7.58 -14.58
C TYR A 248 -1.57 -6.17 -15.15
N MET A 249 -0.93 -5.20 -14.53
CA MET A 249 -0.90 -3.82 -15.01
C MET A 249 0.33 -3.61 -15.90
N LYS A 250 0.09 -3.46 -17.22
CA LYS A 250 1.17 -3.15 -18.16
C LYS A 250 1.68 -1.73 -17.90
N MET A 251 2.93 -1.61 -17.49
CA MET A 251 3.58 -0.34 -17.15
C MET A 251 4.85 -0.15 -17.97
N ASN A 252 5.21 1.11 -18.28
CA ASN A 252 6.52 1.45 -18.83
C ASN A 252 7.63 1.31 -17.77
N MET A 253 8.90 1.46 -18.16
CA MET A 253 10.05 1.26 -17.26
C MET A 253 10.04 2.20 -16.04
N PHE A 254 9.62 3.45 -16.22
CA PHE A 254 9.53 4.42 -15.12
C PHE A 254 8.55 3.93 -14.04
N TRP A 255 7.31 3.59 -14.43
CA TRP A 255 6.31 3.11 -13.48
C TRP A 255 6.64 1.74 -12.89
N LYS A 256 7.24 0.82 -13.67
CA LYS A 256 7.77 -0.45 -13.10
C LYS A 256 8.79 -0.19 -12.00
N TRP A 257 9.68 0.77 -12.22
CA TRP A 257 10.68 1.12 -11.23
C TRP A 257 10.06 1.79 -10.00
N VAL A 258 9.21 2.82 -10.18
CA VAL A 258 8.53 3.51 -9.08
C VAL A 258 7.70 2.54 -8.24
N THR A 259 6.96 1.66 -8.87
CA THR A 259 6.06 0.72 -8.20
C THR A 259 6.71 -0.62 -7.86
N ALA A 260 8.06 -0.70 -7.92
CA ALA A 260 8.80 -1.94 -7.65
C ALA A 260 8.10 -3.19 -8.22
N ASN A 261 7.71 -3.12 -9.50
CA ASN A 261 7.06 -4.19 -10.26
C ASN A 261 5.73 -4.72 -9.68
N ILE A 262 5.07 -4.03 -8.74
CA ILE A 262 3.79 -4.50 -8.16
C ILE A 262 2.68 -4.64 -9.22
N GLY A 263 2.89 -4.15 -10.44
CA GLY A 263 2.00 -4.39 -11.57
C GLY A 263 1.83 -5.87 -11.94
N TYR A 264 2.75 -6.75 -11.55
CA TYR A 264 2.61 -8.21 -11.62
C TYR A 264 1.80 -8.76 -10.44
N HIS A 265 0.70 -8.12 -10.09
CA HIS A 265 -0.03 -8.36 -8.85
C HIS A 265 -0.63 -9.77 -8.76
N HIS A 266 -1.01 -10.36 -9.88
CA HIS A 266 -1.45 -11.76 -9.96
C HIS A 266 -0.36 -12.76 -9.54
N ILE A 267 0.92 -12.48 -9.88
CA ILE A 267 2.06 -13.30 -9.43
C ILE A 267 2.28 -13.10 -7.94
N HIS A 268 2.20 -11.85 -7.47
CA HIS A 268 2.32 -11.51 -6.06
C HIS A 268 1.25 -12.21 -5.21
N HIS A 269 -0.01 -12.25 -5.66
CA HIS A 269 -1.07 -13.01 -4.99
C HIS A 269 -0.90 -14.53 -5.10
N LEU A 270 -0.34 -15.04 -6.19
CA LEU A 270 -0.07 -16.46 -6.35
C LEU A 270 1.00 -16.95 -5.38
N ASN A 271 2.09 -16.19 -5.24
CA ASN A 271 3.18 -16.47 -4.32
C ASN A 271 3.89 -15.19 -3.88
N SER A 272 3.43 -14.62 -2.78
CA SER A 272 3.97 -13.39 -2.20
C SER A 272 5.43 -13.50 -1.72
N ARG A 273 6.04 -14.69 -1.79
CA ARG A 273 7.46 -14.90 -1.50
C ARG A 273 8.38 -14.62 -2.69
N ILE A 274 7.86 -14.30 -3.87
CA ILE A 274 8.66 -13.91 -5.03
C ILE A 274 9.07 -12.44 -4.86
N PRO A 275 10.39 -12.12 -4.78
CA PRO A 275 10.83 -10.74 -4.65
C PRO A 275 10.45 -9.88 -5.85
N PHE A 276 10.18 -8.61 -5.62
CA PHE A 276 9.77 -7.65 -6.65
C PHE A 276 10.81 -7.42 -7.77
N TYR A 277 12.09 -7.78 -7.59
CA TYR A 277 13.18 -7.57 -8.54
C TYR A 277 13.47 -8.72 -9.50
#